data_5908e984be6c350046b86c9e5ef3d34e
#
_entry.id   5908e984be6c350046b86c9e5ef3d34e
#
_cell.length_a   1.000
_cell.length_b   1.000
_cell.length_c   1.000
_cell.angle_alpha   90.00
_cell.angle_beta   90.00
_cell.angle_gamma   90.00
#
_symmetry.space_group_name_H-M   'P 1'
#
loop_
_entity.id
_entity.type
_entity.pdbx_description
1 polymer ?
#
loop_
_entity_poly.entity_id
_entity_poly.type
_entity_poly.pdbx_seq_one_letter_code
_entity_poly.pdbx_strand_id
1 'polypeptide(L)'
;MNEYMKETNEALLHTYNQFSVVLDHGEGVYLYDTDGKKYLDFAAGIAVNALGYHYPGYDEALKAQIDKLMHISNLYYNEPIIDAGAKLVQASHMEKAFFTNSGTEAIEGALKAAKKYAYERDGHADHEIIAMNHSFHGRSIGALSVTGNAHYREPFEPLMGGVKFADFNDLESVKAQITDKTCAIITETVQGEGGIYPATKEFLEGL
;
A
#
# COMPACT_ATOMS: atom_id res chain seq x y z
N MET A 1 28.72 13.02 -13.34
CA MET A 1 27.35 12.91 -12.83
C MET A 1 26.47 13.59 -13.88
N ASN A 2 25.40 12.93 -14.31
CA ASN A 2 24.45 13.48 -15.28
C ASN A 2 23.81 14.76 -14.70
N GLU A 3 23.53 15.76 -15.52
CA GLU A 3 22.99 17.06 -15.09
C GLU A 3 21.66 16.91 -14.36
N TYR A 4 20.75 16.04 -14.83
CA TYR A 4 19.49 15.73 -14.15
C TYR A 4 19.66 15.18 -12.75
N MET A 5 20.69 14.33 -12.51
CA MET A 5 20.99 13.81 -11.17
C MET A 5 21.46 14.93 -10.24
N LYS A 6 22.24 15.87 -10.75
CA LYS A 6 22.73 17.02 -9.98
C LYS A 6 21.56 17.92 -9.59
N GLU A 7 20.72 18.31 -10.54
CA GLU A 7 19.54 19.13 -10.31
C GLU A 7 18.54 18.48 -9.36
N THR A 8 18.33 17.16 -9.49
CA THR A 8 17.48 16.39 -8.56
C THR A 8 18.00 16.49 -7.13
N ASN A 9 19.30 16.29 -6.93
CA ASN A 9 19.92 16.34 -5.61
C ASN A 9 19.92 17.75 -5.00
N GLU A 10 19.90 18.79 -5.83
CA GLU A 10 19.81 20.20 -5.38
C GLU A 10 18.36 20.60 -5.06
N ALA A 11 17.36 20.07 -5.78
CA ALA A 11 15.98 20.52 -5.71
C ALA A 11 15.07 19.63 -4.83
N LEU A 12 15.36 18.34 -4.68
CA LEU A 12 14.51 17.41 -3.97
C LEU A 12 15.11 16.98 -2.63
N LEU A 13 14.25 16.83 -1.62
CA LEU A 13 14.65 16.27 -0.34
C LEU A 13 15.11 14.81 -0.53
N HIS A 14 16.31 14.49 -0.05
CA HIS A 14 16.94 13.20 -0.19
C HIS A 14 16.31 12.16 0.78
N THR A 15 15.19 11.58 0.36
CA THR A 15 14.44 10.55 1.13
C THR A 15 14.70 9.14 0.62
N TYR A 16 15.31 8.97 -0.56
CA TYR A 16 15.64 7.70 -1.18
C TYR A 16 17.07 7.69 -1.72
N ASN A 17 17.71 6.53 -1.68
CA ASN A 17 18.97 6.29 -2.38
C ASN A 17 18.67 5.85 -3.83
N GLN A 18 18.65 6.81 -4.74
CA GLN A 18 18.35 6.55 -6.16
C GLN A 18 19.52 5.87 -6.86
N PHE A 19 19.21 4.97 -7.78
CA PHE A 19 20.21 4.40 -8.69
C PHE A 19 20.72 5.48 -9.65
N SER A 20 22.00 5.40 -10.03
CA SER A 20 22.64 6.36 -10.93
C SER A 20 22.24 6.13 -12.39
N VAL A 21 20.95 6.14 -12.69
CA VAL A 21 20.34 5.96 -14.01
C VAL A 21 19.26 7.01 -14.19
N VAL A 22 19.22 7.69 -15.34
CA VAL A 22 18.14 8.59 -15.72
C VAL A 22 17.31 7.89 -16.78
N LEU A 23 16.13 7.39 -16.38
CA LEU A 23 15.19 6.73 -17.28
C LEU A 23 14.43 7.78 -18.10
N ASP A 24 14.25 7.50 -19.41
CA ASP A 24 13.60 8.40 -20.35
C ASP A 24 12.22 7.89 -20.79
N HIS A 25 12.16 6.66 -21.29
CA HIS A 25 10.90 6.08 -21.76
C HIS A 25 10.83 4.57 -21.53
N GLY A 26 9.63 4.02 -21.73
CA GLY A 26 9.37 2.58 -21.64
C GLY A 26 8.67 2.03 -22.88
N GLU A 27 8.89 0.77 -23.21
CA GLU A 27 8.19 0.04 -24.28
C GLU A 27 7.96 -1.42 -23.86
N GLY A 28 6.71 -1.84 -23.79
CA GLY A 28 6.36 -3.19 -23.33
C GLY A 28 6.89 -3.44 -21.92
N VAL A 29 7.85 -4.35 -21.78
CA VAL A 29 8.49 -4.69 -20.49
C VAL A 29 9.89 -4.08 -20.34
N TYR A 30 10.24 -3.12 -21.15
CA TYR A 30 11.57 -2.52 -21.15
C TYR A 30 11.54 -1.04 -20.83
N LEU A 31 12.59 -0.59 -20.15
CA LEU A 31 12.91 0.82 -19.91
C LEU A 31 14.18 1.20 -20.70
N TYR A 32 14.27 2.45 -21.05
CA TYR A 32 15.43 3.04 -21.73
C TYR A 32 15.90 4.26 -20.96
N ASP A 33 17.21 4.40 -20.80
CA ASP A 33 17.78 5.61 -20.22
C ASP A 33 18.05 6.70 -21.28
N THR A 34 18.47 7.86 -20.80
CA THR A 34 18.80 9.01 -21.68
C THR A 34 19.98 8.76 -22.62
N ASP A 35 20.76 7.71 -22.39
CA ASP A 35 21.85 7.29 -23.28
C ASP A 35 21.41 6.19 -24.27
N GLY A 36 20.13 5.81 -24.23
CA GLY A 36 19.54 4.79 -25.10
C GLY A 36 19.82 3.35 -24.66
N LYS A 37 20.37 3.15 -23.46
CA LYS A 37 20.58 1.81 -22.93
C LYS A 37 19.26 1.20 -22.48
N LYS A 38 19.07 -0.06 -22.88
CA LYS A 38 17.86 -0.84 -22.64
C LYS A 38 17.98 -1.66 -21.34
N TYR A 39 16.93 -1.66 -20.53
CA TYR A 39 16.80 -2.42 -19.29
C TYR A 39 15.52 -3.26 -19.33
N LEU A 40 15.60 -4.52 -18.91
CA LEU A 40 14.41 -5.33 -18.64
C LEU A 40 13.84 -4.93 -17.28
N ASP A 41 12.61 -4.43 -17.26
CA ASP A 41 11.98 -3.88 -16.06
C ASP A 41 11.26 -4.95 -15.23
N PHE A 42 11.97 -5.53 -14.25
CA PHE A 42 11.36 -6.40 -13.24
C PHE A 42 10.83 -5.66 -12.02
N ALA A 43 11.06 -4.35 -11.92
CA ALA A 43 10.55 -3.55 -10.80
C ALA A 43 9.12 -3.06 -11.05
N ALA A 44 8.78 -2.77 -12.32
CA ALA A 44 7.46 -2.28 -12.75
C ALA A 44 6.89 -1.18 -11.84
N GLY A 45 7.74 -0.25 -11.38
CA GLY A 45 7.33 0.79 -10.42
C GLY A 45 6.85 0.22 -9.08
N ILE A 46 7.44 -0.87 -8.61
CA ILE A 46 7.00 -1.67 -7.45
C ILE A 46 5.59 -2.22 -7.71
N ALA A 47 5.45 -2.95 -8.83
CA ALA A 47 4.24 -3.60 -9.34
C ALA A 47 3.09 -2.66 -9.75
N VAL A 48 3.25 -1.35 -9.68
CA VAL A 48 2.23 -0.37 -10.11
C VAL A 48 2.01 -0.44 -11.62
N ASN A 49 3.08 -0.60 -12.41
CA ASN A 49 3.03 -0.68 -13.87
C ASN A 49 2.95 -2.14 -14.36
N ALA A 50 2.05 -2.93 -13.78
CA ALA A 50 1.93 -4.37 -14.04
C ALA A 50 1.55 -4.72 -15.49
N LEU A 51 0.95 -3.81 -16.26
CA LEU A 51 0.62 -3.98 -17.66
C LEU A 51 1.82 -3.73 -18.59
N GLY A 52 2.92 -3.18 -18.07
CA GLY A 52 4.02 -2.65 -18.86
C GLY A 52 3.69 -1.30 -19.49
N TYR A 53 4.57 -0.87 -20.42
CA TYR A 53 4.49 0.42 -21.09
C TYR A 53 3.75 0.29 -22.41
N HIS A 54 2.85 1.23 -22.69
CA HIS A 54 2.04 1.28 -23.94
C HIS A 54 1.23 0.00 -24.18
N TYR A 55 0.59 -0.53 -23.10
CA TYR A 55 -0.31 -1.66 -23.25
C TYR A 55 -1.47 -1.30 -24.21
N PRO A 56 -1.78 -2.16 -25.21
CA PRO A 56 -2.78 -1.84 -26.22
C PRO A 56 -4.14 -1.42 -25.62
N GLY A 57 -4.63 -0.26 -26.04
CA GLY A 57 -5.90 0.31 -25.59
C GLY A 57 -5.85 1.04 -24.23
N TYR A 58 -4.79 0.87 -23.43
CA TYR A 58 -4.70 1.52 -22.11
C TYR A 58 -4.44 3.02 -22.23
N ASP A 59 -3.42 3.40 -23.01
CA ASP A 59 -3.07 4.81 -23.24
C ASP A 59 -4.21 5.59 -23.89
N GLU A 60 -4.90 4.99 -24.86
CA GLU A 60 -6.05 5.57 -25.55
C GLU A 60 -7.24 5.78 -24.59
N ALA A 61 -7.50 4.79 -23.73
CA ALA A 61 -8.56 4.91 -22.72
C ALA A 61 -8.28 6.04 -21.72
N LEU A 62 -7.03 6.19 -21.28
CA LEU A 62 -6.63 7.29 -20.39
C LEU A 62 -6.77 8.66 -21.09
N LYS A 63 -6.29 8.79 -22.31
CA LYS A 63 -6.40 10.03 -23.10
C LYS A 63 -7.86 10.42 -23.30
N ALA A 64 -8.71 9.47 -23.69
CA ALA A 64 -10.14 9.70 -23.87
C ALA A 64 -10.84 10.12 -22.57
N GLN A 65 -10.45 9.54 -21.44
CA GLN A 65 -11.01 9.92 -20.14
C GLN A 65 -10.55 11.31 -19.70
N ILE A 66 -9.29 11.68 -19.94
CA ILE A 66 -8.76 13.04 -19.67
C ILE A 66 -9.58 14.08 -20.47
N ASP A 67 -9.82 13.81 -21.74
CA ASP A 67 -10.61 14.71 -22.62
C ASP A 67 -12.09 14.79 -22.19
N LYS A 68 -12.65 13.72 -21.62
CA LYS A 68 -14.06 13.66 -21.16
C LYS A 68 -14.24 14.31 -19.81
N LEU A 69 -13.49 13.87 -18.80
CA LEU A 69 -13.63 14.33 -17.41
C LEU A 69 -12.45 13.84 -16.57
N MET A 70 -11.56 14.73 -16.20
CA MET A 70 -10.34 14.38 -15.49
C MET A 70 -10.55 14.21 -13.97
N HIS A 71 -11.31 15.09 -13.33
CA HIS A 71 -11.55 15.08 -11.89
C HIS A 71 -12.85 15.79 -11.52
N ILE A 72 -13.55 15.25 -10.47
CA ILE A 72 -14.73 15.93 -9.90
C ILE A 72 -14.66 15.77 -8.38
N SER A 73 -14.51 15.40 -7.53
CA SER A 73 -14.58 15.07 -6.09
C SER A 73 -15.60 13.96 -5.78
N ASN A 74 -15.52 13.46 -4.58
CA ASN A 74 -16.45 12.45 -4.07
C ASN A 74 -17.87 13.00 -3.78
N LEU A 75 -18.12 14.27 -4.08
CA LEU A 75 -19.45 14.88 -3.96
C LEU A 75 -20.38 14.51 -5.12
N TYR A 76 -19.85 13.99 -6.21
CA TYR A 76 -20.60 13.67 -7.41
C TYR A 76 -20.34 12.24 -7.87
N TYR A 77 -21.30 11.67 -8.58
CA TYR A 77 -21.17 10.36 -9.21
C TYR A 77 -20.48 10.48 -10.58
N ASN A 78 -19.70 9.45 -10.96
CA ASN A 78 -19.15 9.30 -12.30
C ASN A 78 -19.07 7.82 -12.69
N GLU A 79 -19.14 7.55 -13.99
CA GLU A 79 -19.15 6.18 -14.52
C GLU A 79 -17.89 5.39 -14.19
N PRO A 80 -16.64 5.91 -14.38
CA PRO A 80 -15.45 5.10 -14.17
C PRO A 80 -15.28 4.54 -12.75
N ILE A 81 -15.61 5.33 -11.73
CA ILE A 81 -15.48 4.87 -10.34
C ILE A 81 -16.55 3.83 -9.98
N ILE A 82 -17.76 3.98 -10.54
CA ILE A 82 -18.85 3.01 -10.34
C ILE A 82 -18.47 1.68 -10.97
N ASP A 83 -18.00 1.69 -12.22
CA ASP A 83 -17.60 0.48 -12.95
C ASP A 83 -16.39 -0.19 -12.29
N ALA A 84 -15.39 0.58 -11.90
CA ALA A 84 -14.22 0.05 -11.19
C ALA A 84 -14.62 -0.57 -9.85
N GLY A 85 -15.48 0.09 -9.07
CA GLY A 85 -15.99 -0.42 -7.80
C GLY A 85 -16.76 -1.72 -7.95
N ALA A 86 -17.67 -1.80 -8.93
CA ALA A 86 -18.44 -3.00 -9.20
C ALA A 86 -17.56 -4.20 -9.59
N LYS A 87 -16.59 -3.99 -10.48
CA LYS A 87 -15.63 -5.02 -10.90
C LYS A 87 -14.74 -5.49 -9.74
N LEU A 88 -14.27 -4.56 -8.91
CA LEU A 88 -13.43 -4.89 -7.76
C LEU A 88 -14.20 -5.68 -6.71
N VAL A 89 -15.44 -5.30 -6.39
CA VAL A 89 -16.33 -6.03 -5.49
C VAL A 89 -16.58 -7.46 -6.01
N GLN A 90 -16.89 -7.61 -7.30
CA GLN A 90 -17.07 -8.91 -7.91
C GLN A 90 -15.80 -9.79 -7.84
N ALA A 91 -14.63 -9.22 -8.09
CA ALA A 91 -13.36 -9.96 -8.11
C ALA A 91 -12.85 -10.32 -6.71
N SER A 92 -13.11 -9.47 -5.71
CA SER A 92 -12.62 -9.66 -4.33
C SER A 92 -13.57 -10.42 -3.42
N HIS A 93 -14.80 -10.67 -3.83
CA HIS A 93 -15.88 -11.20 -3.00
C HIS A 93 -16.21 -10.34 -1.77
N MET A 94 -15.81 -9.06 -1.77
CA MET A 94 -16.18 -8.08 -0.75
C MET A 94 -17.48 -7.37 -1.12
N GLU A 95 -18.14 -6.75 -0.15
CA GLU A 95 -19.41 -6.06 -0.39
C GLU A 95 -19.22 -4.65 -0.95
N LYS A 96 -18.13 -3.98 -0.59
CA LYS A 96 -17.86 -2.58 -0.95
C LYS A 96 -16.38 -2.33 -1.16
N ALA A 97 -16.06 -1.35 -2.01
CA ALA A 97 -14.72 -0.86 -2.24
C ALA A 97 -14.57 0.59 -1.74
N PHE A 98 -13.41 0.92 -1.23
CA PHE A 98 -13.01 2.28 -0.86
C PHE A 98 -11.72 2.64 -1.59
N PHE A 99 -11.77 3.66 -2.43
CA PHE A 99 -10.63 4.10 -3.23
C PHE A 99 -9.87 5.22 -2.51
N THR A 100 -8.55 5.13 -2.56
CA THR A 100 -7.60 6.09 -1.99
C THR A 100 -6.49 6.38 -2.99
N ASN A 101 -5.62 7.37 -2.71
CA ASN A 101 -4.52 7.72 -3.61
C ASN A 101 -3.29 6.84 -3.43
N SER A 102 -3.21 6.06 -2.36
CA SER A 102 -2.03 5.25 -2.04
C SER A 102 -2.37 4.07 -1.12
N GLY A 103 -1.48 3.07 -1.08
CA GLY A 103 -1.58 1.96 -0.14
C GLY A 103 -1.56 2.40 1.33
N THR A 104 -0.72 3.39 1.68
CA THR A 104 -0.69 3.92 3.05
C THR A 104 -2.03 4.55 3.45
N GLU A 105 -2.70 5.29 2.55
CA GLU A 105 -4.05 5.82 2.81
C GLU A 105 -5.11 4.72 2.91
N ALA A 106 -4.97 3.64 2.15
CA ALA A 106 -5.85 2.47 2.28
C ALA A 106 -5.72 1.83 3.68
N ILE A 107 -4.49 1.70 4.18
CA ILE A 107 -4.25 1.22 5.55
C ILE A 107 -4.82 2.20 6.59
N GLU A 108 -4.63 3.51 6.44
CA GLU A 108 -5.25 4.52 7.31
C GLU A 108 -6.79 4.37 7.35
N GLY A 109 -7.39 4.15 6.18
CA GLY A 109 -8.82 3.89 6.03
C GLY A 109 -9.25 2.61 6.77
N ALA A 110 -8.51 1.51 6.62
CA ALA A 110 -8.77 0.23 7.28
C ALA A 110 -8.68 0.34 8.82
N LEU A 111 -7.62 0.99 9.32
CA LEU A 111 -7.44 1.22 10.77
C LEU A 111 -8.59 2.04 11.35
N LYS A 112 -8.99 3.10 10.66
CA LYS A 112 -10.12 3.96 11.07
C LYS A 112 -11.44 3.19 11.02
N ALA A 113 -11.68 2.38 9.98
CA ALA A 113 -12.88 1.56 9.88
C ALA A 113 -12.97 0.54 11.03
N ALA A 114 -11.89 -0.17 11.33
CA ALA A 114 -11.83 -1.12 12.44
C ALA A 114 -12.10 -0.45 13.79
N LYS A 115 -11.41 0.67 14.08
CA LYS A 115 -11.62 1.42 15.32
C LYS A 115 -13.02 2.04 15.43
N LYS A 116 -13.57 2.56 14.34
CA LYS A 116 -14.92 3.13 14.31
C LYS A 116 -15.97 2.06 14.54
N TYR A 117 -15.85 0.91 13.89
CA TYR A 117 -16.74 -0.23 14.10
C TYR A 117 -16.72 -0.69 15.57
N ALA A 118 -15.55 -0.86 16.14
CA ALA A 118 -15.41 -1.25 17.54
C ALA A 118 -15.98 -0.20 18.50
N TYR A 119 -15.75 1.09 18.25
CA TYR A 119 -16.35 2.18 19.02
C TYR A 119 -17.89 2.14 19.01
N GLU A 120 -18.49 1.89 17.85
CA GLU A 120 -19.96 1.81 17.72
C GLU A 120 -20.52 0.58 18.43
N ARG A 121 -19.78 -0.53 18.44
CA ARG A 121 -20.16 -1.77 19.11
C ARG A 121 -20.05 -1.66 20.65
N ASP A 122 -18.96 -1.08 21.14
CA ASP A 122 -18.53 -1.19 22.56
C ASP A 122 -18.69 0.12 23.34
N GLY A 123 -18.86 1.26 22.66
CA GLY A 123 -19.09 2.58 23.28
C GLY A 123 -17.85 3.26 23.86
N HIS A 124 -16.63 2.75 23.57
CA HIS A 124 -15.35 3.33 24.01
C HIS A 124 -14.30 3.30 22.90
N ALA A 125 -13.17 4.01 23.08
CA ALA A 125 -12.18 4.26 22.03
C ALA A 125 -10.79 3.64 22.28
N ASP A 126 -10.58 2.93 23.38
CA ASP A 126 -9.27 2.39 23.79
C ASP A 126 -8.98 0.98 23.23
N HIS A 127 -9.42 0.75 21.98
CA HIS A 127 -9.23 -0.51 21.30
C HIS A 127 -7.79 -0.71 20.79
N GLU A 128 -7.39 -1.97 20.75
CA GLU A 128 -6.07 -2.43 20.33
C GLU A 128 -6.11 -3.12 18.97
N ILE A 129 -5.00 -3.02 18.25
CA ILE A 129 -4.78 -3.68 16.95
C ILE A 129 -3.55 -4.55 17.06
N ILE A 130 -3.64 -5.78 16.57
CA ILE A 130 -2.51 -6.70 16.47
C ILE A 130 -1.96 -6.62 15.05
N ALA A 131 -0.66 -6.34 14.91
CA ALA A 131 0.09 -6.34 13.65
C ALA A 131 1.18 -7.42 13.68
N MET A 132 1.74 -7.75 12.52
CA MET A 132 2.78 -8.78 12.45
C MET A 132 4.17 -8.18 12.49
N ASN A 133 5.10 -8.83 13.19
CA ASN A 133 6.52 -8.53 13.09
C ASN A 133 7.00 -8.64 11.64
N HIS A 134 7.96 -7.81 11.25
CA HIS A 134 8.52 -7.70 9.89
C HIS A 134 7.54 -7.27 8.80
N SER A 135 6.31 -6.85 9.15
CA SER A 135 5.33 -6.35 8.20
C SER A 135 5.67 -4.95 7.69
N PHE A 136 5.13 -4.62 6.51
CA PHE A 136 5.16 -3.27 5.95
C PHE A 136 3.76 -2.84 5.52
N HIS A 137 3.26 -1.74 6.11
CA HIS A 137 1.91 -1.23 5.86
C HIS A 137 1.87 0.20 5.34
N GLY A 138 2.99 0.89 5.34
CA GLY A 138 3.12 2.25 4.83
C GLY A 138 3.96 3.18 5.71
N ARG A 139 4.03 4.46 5.32
CA ARG A 139 4.89 5.47 5.95
C ARG A 139 4.14 6.65 6.56
N SER A 140 2.80 6.76 6.41
CA SER A 140 2.01 7.70 7.23
C SER A 140 2.00 7.26 8.69
N ILE A 141 1.74 8.17 9.61
CA ILE A 141 1.87 7.89 11.05
C ILE A 141 1.03 6.70 11.50
N GLY A 142 -0.23 6.56 11.06
CA GLY A 142 -1.07 5.42 11.43
C GLY A 142 -0.57 4.11 10.78
N ALA A 143 -0.28 4.11 9.47
CA ALA A 143 0.26 2.94 8.78
C ALA A 143 1.64 2.53 9.30
N LEU A 144 2.49 3.51 9.65
CA LEU A 144 3.78 3.27 10.29
C LEU A 144 3.63 2.63 11.67
N SER A 145 2.61 3.04 12.42
CA SER A 145 2.33 2.48 13.75
C SER A 145 2.09 0.97 13.74
N VAL A 146 1.52 0.42 12.65
CA VAL A 146 1.26 -1.01 12.48
C VAL A 146 2.30 -1.73 11.63
N THR A 147 3.33 -1.02 11.14
CA THR A 147 4.46 -1.60 10.42
C THR A 147 5.41 -2.30 11.39
N GLY A 148 5.65 -3.60 11.18
CA GLY A 148 6.37 -4.47 12.12
C GLY A 148 7.89 -4.29 12.17
N ASN A 149 8.48 -3.52 11.24
CA ASN A 149 9.91 -3.22 11.23
C ASN A 149 10.23 -2.06 12.19
N ALA A 150 10.87 -2.35 13.32
CA ALA A 150 11.22 -1.36 14.34
C ALA A 150 12.10 -0.23 13.80
N HIS A 151 13.05 -0.54 12.91
CA HIS A 151 13.94 0.45 12.31
C HIS A 151 13.19 1.58 11.56
N TYR A 152 12.03 1.26 10.98
CA TYR A 152 11.20 2.26 10.33
C TYR A 152 10.39 3.12 11.32
N ARG A 153 10.10 2.59 12.52
CA ARG A 153 9.26 3.27 13.53
C ARG A 153 10.06 4.16 14.49
N GLU A 154 11.18 3.66 14.98
CA GLU A 154 11.98 4.28 16.05
C GLU A 154 12.20 5.80 15.90
N PRO A 155 12.56 6.33 14.73
CA PRO A 155 12.80 7.76 14.57
C PRO A 155 11.56 8.64 14.76
N PHE A 156 10.35 8.03 14.75
CA PHE A 156 9.06 8.74 14.74
C PHE A 156 8.22 8.49 15.99
N GLU A 157 8.78 7.83 17.00
CA GLU A 157 8.12 7.60 18.27
C GLU A 157 7.85 8.91 19.06
N PRO A 158 6.70 9.07 19.78
CA PRO A 158 5.66 8.08 19.96
C PRO A 158 4.68 8.02 18.78
N LEU A 159 4.34 6.81 18.36
CA LEU A 159 3.35 6.53 17.34
C LEU A 159 1.93 6.31 17.94
N MET A 160 0.98 5.86 17.11
CA MET A 160 -0.37 5.55 17.57
C MET A 160 -0.35 4.44 18.64
N GLY A 161 -0.92 4.72 19.80
CA GLY A 161 -1.04 3.74 20.88
C GLY A 161 -2.00 2.59 20.58
N GLY A 162 -1.92 1.53 21.38
CA GLY A 162 -2.79 0.36 21.27
C GLY A 162 -2.42 -0.58 20.12
N VAL A 163 -1.18 -0.56 19.65
CA VAL A 163 -0.67 -1.52 18.68
C VAL A 163 0.20 -2.55 19.38
N LYS A 164 -0.07 -3.81 19.11
CA LYS A 164 0.70 -4.96 19.57
C LYS A 164 1.27 -5.74 18.39
N PHE A 165 2.40 -6.40 18.56
CA PHE A 165 3.04 -7.17 17.51
C PHE A 165 3.10 -8.65 17.87
N ALA A 166 2.77 -9.49 16.88
CA ALA A 166 2.85 -10.94 16.93
C ALA A 166 3.76 -11.47 15.83
N ASP A 167 4.26 -12.68 15.99
CA ASP A 167 5.10 -13.30 14.98
C ASP A 167 4.25 -13.82 13.82
N PHE A 168 4.71 -13.55 12.61
CA PHE A 168 4.04 -13.99 11.39
C PHE A 168 4.12 -15.50 11.24
N ASN A 169 3.02 -16.13 10.83
CA ASN A 169 2.86 -17.59 10.79
C ASN A 169 2.89 -18.31 12.15
N ASP A 170 2.66 -17.58 13.24
CA ASP A 170 2.56 -18.15 14.59
C ASP A 170 1.24 -17.74 15.27
N LEU A 171 0.25 -18.64 15.26
CA LEU A 171 -1.06 -18.41 15.88
C LEU A 171 -1.00 -18.27 17.39
N GLU A 172 -0.07 -18.94 18.07
CA GLU A 172 0.09 -18.84 19.52
C GLU A 172 0.64 -17.46 19.89
N SER A 173 1.56 -16.92 19.10
CA SER A 173 2.02 -15.54 19.23
C SER A 173 0.88 -14.54 19.08
N VAL A 174 -0.01 -14.73 18.10
CA VAL A 174 -1.18 -13.86 17.90
C VAL A 174 -2.14 -13.99 19.09
N LYS A 175 -2.49 -15.20 19.52
CA LYS A 175 -3.38 -15.45 20.67
C LYS A 175 -2.87 -14.81 21.96
N ALA A 176 -1.56 -14.82 22.17
CA ALA A 176 -0.92 -14.19 23.33
C ALA A 176 -1.11 -12.66 23.37
N GLN A 177 -1.38 -12.01 22.25
CA GLN A 177 -1.61 -10.58 22.18
C GLN A 177 -3.10 -10.18 22.30
N ILE A 178 -4.03 -11.14 22.17
CA ILE A 178 -5.47 -10.87 22.20
C ILE A 178 -5.89 -10.46 23.63
N THR A 179 -6.67 -9.39 23.71
CA THR A 179 -7.34 -8.93 24.94
C THR A 179 -8.79 -8.60 24.62
N ASP A 180 -9.55 -8.25 25.66
CA ASP A 180 -10.90 -7.70 25.53
C ASP A 180 -11.00 -6.38 24.75
N LYS A 181 -9.86 -5.70 24.55
CA LYS A 181 -9.74 -4.48 23.75
C LYS A 181 -9.36 -4.73 22.29
N THR A 182 -9.00 -5.95 21.92
CA THR A 182 -8.57 -6.24 20.54
C THR A 182 -9.74 -6.06 19.57
N CYS A 183 -9.60 -5.14 18.61
CA CYS A 183 -10.63 -4.85 17.61
C CYS A 183 -10.27 -5.32 16.20
N ALA A 184 -8.99 -5.55 15.93
CA ALA A 184 -8.54 -5.98 14.61
C ALA A 184 -7.18 -6.68 14.67
N ILE A 185 -6.96 -7.53 13.68
CA ILE A 185 -5.65 -8.09 13.32
C ILE A 185 -5.35 -7.61 11.91
N ILE A 186 -4.16 -7.06 11.70
CA ILE A 186 -3.68 -6.68 10.36
C ILE A 186 -2.50 -7.56 9.98
N THR A 187 -2.60 -8.18 8.80
CA THR A 187 -1.58 -9.06 8.25
C THR A 187 -1.49 -8.92 6.74
N GLU A 188 -0.38 -9.35 6.18
CA GLU A 188 -0.17 -9.53 4.74
C GLU A 188 -0.39 -11.00 4.38
N THR A 189 -0.90 -11.29 3.19
CA THR A 189 -0.92 -12.67 2.66
C THR A 189 0.48 -13.12 2.22
N VAL A 190 1.33 -12.14 1.85
CA VAL A 190 2.76 -12.31 1.60
C VAL A 190 3.47 -11.08 2.16
N GLN A 191 4.36 -11.25 3.12
CA GLN A 191 5.23 -10.17 3.58
C GLN A 191 6.26 -9.84 2.50
N GLY A 192 5.93 -8.90 1.61
CA GLY A 192 6.76 -8.54 0.46
C GLY A 192 8.05 -7.85 0.88
N GLU A 193 7.94 -6.76 1.62
CA GLU A 193 9.09 -5.97 2.12
C GLU A 193 9.89 -6.75 3.17
N GLY A 194 9.23 -7.59 3.94
CA GLY A 194 9.86 -8.43 4.98
C GLY A 194 10.70 -9.59 4.44
N GLY A 195 10.77 -9.82 3.12
CA GLY A 195 11.61 -10.83 2.50
C GLY A 195 10.86 -11.87 1.64
N ILE A 196 9.65 -11.55 1.22
CA ILE A 196 8.78 -12.39 0.37
C ILE A 196 8.41 -13.71 1.08
N TYR A 197 7.90 -13.60 2.29
CA TYR A 197 7.41 -14.73 3.07
C TYR A 197 5.89 -14.87 2.90
N PRO A 198 5.39 -15.98 2.32
CA PRO A 198 3.95 -16.23 2.24
C PRO A 198 3.37 -16.64 3.60
N ALA A 199 2.15 -16.22 3.88
CA ALA A 199 1.39 -16.76 4.99
C ALA A 199 1.03 -18.23 4.71
N THR A 200 1.09 -19.07 5.74
CA THR A 200 0.60 -20.45 5.61
C THR A 200 -0.92 -20.48 5.62
N LYS A 201 -1.49 -21.52 5.01
CA LYS A 201 -2.93 -21.71 5.00
C LYS A 201 -3.47 -21.82 6.42
N GLU A 202 -2.80 -22.60 7.26
CA GLU A 202 -3.17 -22.83 8.66
C GLU A 202 -3.20 -21.51 9.45
N PHE A 203 -2.25 -20.62 9.18
CA PHE A 203 -2.20 -19.30 9.83
C PHE A 203 -3.39 -18.44 9.40
N LEU A 204 -3.67 -18.33 8.10
CA LEU A 204 -4.77 -17.51 7.59
C LEU A 204 -6.16 -18.05 8.01
N GLU A 205 -6.32 -19.37 8.07
CA GLU A 205 -7.58 -19.99 8.53
C GLU A 205 -7.75 -19.90 10.04
N GLY A 206 -6.64 -19.75 10.79
CA GLY A 206 -6.67 -19.64 12.24
C GLY A 206 -6.93 -18.22 12.76
N LEU A 207 -6.66 -17.19 11.93
CA LEU A 207 -6.94 -15.78 12.25
C LEU A 207 -8.42 -15.47 12.17
#